data_1287ff7673edacbf6c533a3778e216c2
#
_entry.id   1287ff7673edacbf6c533a3778e216c2
#
_cell.length_a   1.000
_cell.length_b   1.000
_cell.length_c   1.000
_cell.angle_alpha   90.00
_cell.angle_beta   90.00
_cell.angle_gamma   90.00
#
_symmetry.space_group_name_H-M   'P 1'
#
loop_
_entity.id
_entity.type
_entity.pdbx_description
1 polymer ?
#
loop_
_entity_poly.entity_id
_entity_poly.type
_entity_poly.pdbx_seq_one_letter_code
_entity_poly.pdbx_strand_id
1 'polypeptide(L)'
;MLTRYFSPQRKTWLTSLSVGIIVALLAGSIQFMVIYHNRAERFDAIINNVNTYLKSYFHDLRQTIDGLQPLVDQPCENIDSGLTSHAAFSPNVRAFLLVKNGIAFCSSATGAMNTPLSQLIPAIDISKPVAMAILPGTPMMP
;
A
#
# COMPACT_ATOMS: atom_id res chain seq x y z
N MET A 1 32.80 33.42 -50.36
CA MET A 1 33.91 34.35 -50.01
C MET A 1 33.84 34.82 -48.55
N LEU A 2 33.75 33.93 -47.55
CA LEU A 2 33.63 34.31 -46.14
C LEU A 2 34.68 33.63 -45.24
N THR A 3 35.71 33.03 -45.82
CA THR A 3 36.71 32.23 -45.08
C THR A 3 38.01 32.99 -44.72
N ARG A 4 38.06 34.29 -44.90
CA ARG A 4 39.35 35.03 -44.77
C ARG A 4 39.49 35.96 -43.58
N TYR A 5 38.65 35.89 -42.55
CA TYR A 5 38.76 36.87 -41.42
C TYR A 5 38.84 36.23 -40.02
N PHE A 6 39.26 34.98 -39.93
CA PHE A 6 39.50 34.40 -38.59
C PHE A 6 40.98 34.39 -38.28
N SER A 7 41.42 35.26 -37.37
CA SER A 7 42.79 35.22 -36.82
C SER A 7 43.05 33.84 -36.19
N PRO A 8 44.30 33.34 -36.25
CA PRO A 8 44.62 32.00 -35.73
C PRO A 8 44.25 31.78 -34.24
N GLN A 9 44.29 32.82 -33.46
CA GLN A 9 43.85 32.81 -32.04
C GLN A 9 42.36 32.55 -31.86
N ARG A 10 41.48 33.03 -32.75
CA ARG A 10 40.04 32.74 -32.69
C ARG A 10 39.74 31.28 -33.06
N LYS A 11 40.49 30.67 -33.96
CA LYS A 11 40.29 29.26 -34.34
C LYS A 11 40.63 28.33 -33.18
N THR A 12 41.71 28.55 -32.46
CA THR A 12 42.09 27.76 -31.29
C THR A 12 41.09 27.90 -30.16
N TRP A 13 40.54 29.09 -29.94
CA TRP A 13 39.53 29.35 -28.91
C TRP A 13 38.21 28.65 -29.24
N LEU A 14 37.77 28.70 -30.50
CA LEU A 14 36.54 28.03 -30.95
C LEU A 14 36.68 26.50 -30.88
N THR A 15 37.82 25.94 -31.22
CA THR A 15 38.03 24.49 -31.12
C THR A 15 38.07 24.02 -29.67
N SER A 16 38.71 24.80 -28.78
CA SER A 16 38.73 24.48 -27.34
C SER A 16 37.32 24.55 -26.73
N LEU A 17 36.50 25.52 -27.11
CA LEU A 17 35.15 25.67 -26.64
C LEU A 17 34.22 24.55 -27.14
N SER A 18 34.37 24.15 -28.42
CA SER A 18 33.60 23.04 -28.98
C SER A 18 33.92 21.69 -28.31
N VAL A 19 35.19 21.43 -28.05
CA VAL A 19 35.65 20.22 -27.31
C VAL A 19 35.07 20.23 -25.88
N GLY A 20 35.14 21.37 -25.19
CA GLY A 20 34.58 21.51 -23.85
C GLY A 20 33.07 21.20 -23.81
N ILE A 21 32.30 21.72 -24.76
CA ILE A 21 30.86 21.46 -24.88
C ILE A 21 30.57 19.96 -25.11
N ILE A 22 31.31 19.33 -26.01
CA ILE A 22 31.15 17.90 -26.32
C ILE A 22 31.41 17.05 -25.08
N VAL A 23 32.49 17.33 -24.36
CA VAL A 23 32.83 16.60 -23.12
C VAL A 23 31.74 16.79 -22.05
N ALA A 24 31.25 18.02 -21.88
CA ALA A 24 30.18 18.31 -20.93
C ALA A 24 28.87 17.59 -21.29
N LEU A 25 28.51 17.52 -22.56
CA LEU A 25 27.33 16.80 -23.01
C LEU A 25 27.46 15.28 -22.82
N LEU A 26 28.64 14.73 -23.09
CA LEU A 26 28.89 13.30 -22.87
C LEU A 26 28.84 12.96 -21.36
N ALA A 27 29.49 13.74 -20.52
CA ALA A 27 29.46 13.53 -19.07
C ALA A 27 28.02 13.67 -18.52
N GLY A 28 27.28 14.68 -18.96
CA GLY A 28 25.89 14.89 -18.58
C GLY A 28 24.96 13.76 -19.02
N SER A 29 25.13 13.25 -20.23
CA SER A 29 24.32 12.13 -20.73
C SER A 29 24.58 10.82 -19.98
N ILE A 30 25.84 10.54 -19.64
CA ILE A 30 26.17 9.36 -18.83
C ILE A 30 25.57 9.47 -17.41
N GLN A 31 25.72 10.62 -16.76
CA GLN A 31 25.12 10.83 -15.44
C GLN A 31 23.59 10.72 -15.47
N PHE A 32 22.96 11.30 -16.48
CA PHE A 32 21.51 11.21 -16.64
C PHE A 32 21.07 9.75 -16.80
N MET A 33 21.78 8.97 -17.62
CA MET A 33 21.45 7.56 -17.84
C MET A 33 21.60 6.72 -16.58
N VAL A 34 22.67 6.94 -15.80
CA VAL A 34 22.90 6.25 -14.52
C VAL A 34 21.82 6.61 -13.49
N ILE A 35 21.48 7.90 -13.37
CA ILE A 35 20.44 8.35 -12.42
C ILE A 35 19.07 7.78 -12.82
N TYR A 36 18.76 7.77 -14.11
CA TYR A 36 17.51 7.24 -14.61
C TYR A 36 17.37 5.73 -14.36
N HIS A 37 18.43 4.98 -14.61
CA HIS A 37 18.46 3.53 -14.36
C HIS A 37 18.33 3.18 -12.88
N ASN A 38 19.08 3.85 -12.01
CA ASN A 38 19.01 3.65 -10.57
C ASN A 38 17.64 4.01 -9.96
N ARG A 39 16.94 4.97 -10.55
CA ARG A 39 15.57 5.30 -10.10
C ARG A 39 14.59 4.20 -10.45
N ALA A 40 14.65 3.64 -11.64
CA ALA A 40 13.78 2.54 -12.05
C ALA A 40 13.93 1.32 -11.12
N GLU A 41 15.15 0.90 -10.82
CA GLU A 41 15.42 -0.22 -9.91
C GLU A 41 14.91 0.01 -8.49
N ARG A 42 15.01 1.23 -7.98
CA ARG A 42 14.48 1.57 -6.64
C ARG A 42 12.96 1.52 -6.60
N PHE A 43 12.28 1.97 -7.63
CA PHE A 43 10.83 1.89 -7.73
C PHE A 43 10.35 0.45 -7.81
N ASP A 44 11.00 -0.38 -8.60
CA ASP A 44 10.68 -1.80 -8.73
C ASP A 44 10.88 -2.54 -7.40
N ALA A 45 11.96 -2.24 -6.67
CA ALA A 45 12.21 -2.81 -5.35
C ALA A 45 11.11 -2.41 -4.34
N ILE A 46 10.68 -1.15 -4.33
CA ILE A 46 9.60 -0.68 -3.45
C ILE A 46 8.28 -1.36 -3.81
N ILE A 47 7.93 -1.41 -5.09
CA ILE A 47 6.69 -2.05 -5.57
C ILE A 47 6.69 -3.53 -5.20
N ASN A 48 7.79 -4.25 -5.40
CA ASN A 48 7.90 -5.66 -5.06
C ASN A 48 7.79 -5.89 -3.55
N ASN A 49 8.41 -5.05 -2.73
CA ASN A 49 8.32 -5.14 -1.28
C ASN A 49 6.88 -4.89 -0.80
N VAL A 50 6.22 -3.85 -1.30
CA VAL A 50 4.82 -3.55 -0.97
C VAL A 50 3.90 -4.68 -1.42
N ASN A 51 4.09 -5.21 -2.62
CA ASN A 51 3.27 -6.32 -3.14
C ASN A 51 3.46 -7.60 -2.30
N THR A 52 4.70 -7.91 -1.92
CA THR A 52 5.00 -9.06 -1.07
C THR A 52 4.38 -8.88 0.32
N TYR A 53 4.51 -7.70 0.91
CA TYR A 53 3.90 -7.39 2.20
C TYR A 53 2.38 -7.50 2.16
N LEU A 54 1.73 -6.94 1.13
CA LEU A 54 0.28 -7.03 0.97
C LEU A 54 -0.19 -8.48 0.77
N LYS A 55 0.53 -9.27 -0.02
CA LYS A 55 0.20 -10.68 -0.20
C LYS A 55 0.27 -11.47 1.11
N SER A 56 1.33 -11.28 1.88
CA SER A 56 1.48 -11.90 3.21
C SER A 56 0.36 -11.45 4.14
N TYR A 57 0.11 -10.15 4.22
CA TYR A 57 -0.96 -9.57 5.03
C TYR A 57 -2.34 -10.17 4.72
N PHE A 58 -2.71 -10.23 3.44
CA PHE A 58 -4.00 -10.82 3.04
C PHE A 58 -4.06 -12.33 3.24
N HIS A 59 -2.93 -13.01 3.12
CA HIS A 59 -2.86 -14.45 3.41
C HIS A 59 -3.13 -14.70 4.90
N ASP A 60 -2.44 -13.99 5.78
CA ASP A 60 -2.58 -14.12 7.23
C ASP A 60 -4.00 -13.72 7.68
N LEU A 61 -4.54 -12.64 7.11
CA LEU A 61 -5.91 -12.22 7.39
C LEU A 61 -6.92 -13.29 6.97
N ARG A 62 -6.78 -13.89 5.79
CA ARG A 62 -7.65 -14.97 5.32
C ARG A 62 -7.55 -16.19 6.25
N GLN A 63 -6.36 -16.60 6.63
CA GLN A 63 -6.17 -17.70 7.55
C GLN A 63 -6.85 -17.44 8.91
N THR A 64 -6.77 -16.20 9.40
CA THR A 64 -7.45 -15.79 10.63
C THR A 64 -8.97 -15.87 10.46
N ILE A 65 -9.52 -15.37 9.35
CA ILE A 65 -10.95 -15.43 9.06
C ILE A 65 -11.44 -16.87 8.95
N ASP A 66 -10.71 -17.71 8.24
CA ASP A 66 -11.07 -19.13 8.08
C ASP A 66 -11.09 -19.86 9.44
N GLY A 67 -10.18 -19.52 10.35
CA GLY A 67 -10.16 -20.00 11.71
C GLY A 67 -11.34 -19.55 12.58
N LEU A 68 -11.92 -18.39 12.26
CA LEU A 68 -13.09 -17.85 12.97
C LEU A 68 -14.44 -18.30 12.39
N GLN A 69 -14.46 -18.85 11.18
CA GLN A 69 -15.69 -19.27 10.51
C GLN A 69 -16.55 -20.25 11.33
N PRO A 70 -16.00 -21.29 12.00
CA PRO A 70 -16.81 -22.19 12.81
C PRO A 70 -17.42 -21.54 14.06
N LEU A 71 -16.95 -20.34 14.45
CA LEU A 71 -17.49 -19.61 15.60
C LEU A 71 -18.79 -18.83 15.26
N VAL A 72 -19.08 -18.59 13.99
CA VAL A 72 -20.27 -17.83 13.55
C VAL A 72 -21.59 -18.54 13.92
N ASP A 73 -21.58 -19.83 14.13
CA ASP A 73 -22.75 -20.60 14.52
C ASP A 73 -22.92 -20.75 16.03
N GLN A 74 -21.99 -20.25 16.84
CA GLN A 74 -22.05 -20.32 18.28
C GLN A 74 -22.61 -19.01 18.89
N PRO A 75 -23.25 -19.07 20.05
CA PRO A 75 -23.69 -17.86 20.77
C PRO A 75 -22.48 -17.04 21.23
N CYS A 76 -22.63 -15.71 21.21
CA CYS A 76 -21.53 -14.78 21.52
C CYS A 76 -20.92 -15.01 22.91
N GLU A 77 -21.71 -15.38 23.90
CA GLU A 77 -21.29 -15.64 25.27
C GLU A 77 -20.19 -16.74 25.38
N ASN A 78 -20.20 -17.70 24.45
CA ASN A 78 -19.24 -18.80 24.44
C ASN A 78 -17.93 -18.46 23.69
N ILE A 79 -17.96 -17.46 22.81
CA ILE A 79 -16.86 -17.16 21.89
C ILE A 79 -16.19 -15.81 22.16
N ASP A 80 -16.79 -14.98 22.99
CA ASP A 80 -16.32 -13.62 23.28
C ASP A 80 -14.84 -13.58 23.73
N SER A 81 -14.47 -14.41 24.71
CA SER A 81 -13.09 -14.49 25.19
C SER A 81 -12.10 -14.96 24.12
N GLY A 82 -12.51 -15.94 23.29
CA GLY A 82 -11.71 -16.42 22.18
C GLY A 82 -11.53 -15.36 21.10
N LEU A 83 -12.60 -14.67 20.73
CA LEU A 83 -12.59 -13.61 19.74
C LEU A 83 -11.71 -12.43 20.16
N THR A 84 -11.80 -12.04 21.44
CA THR A 84 -10.95 -11.00 22.04
C THR A 84 -9.48 -11.40 22.05
N SER A 85 -9.18 -12.66 22.40
CA SER A 85 -7.83 -13.20 22.33
C SER A 85 -7.27 -13.17 20.92
N HIS A 86 -8.02 -13.62 19.93
CA HIS A 86 -7.60 -13.56 18.53
C HIS A 86 -7.33 -12.11 18.06
N ALA A 87 -8.16 -11.14 18.47
CA ALA A 87 -7.94 -9.74 18.15
C ALA A 87 -6.66 -9.20 18.80
N ALA A 88 -6.40 -9.57 20.05
CA ALA A 88 -5.23 -9.11 20.78
C ALA A 88 -3.90 -9.61 20.21
N PHE A 89 -3.89 -10.82 19.64
CA PHE A 89 -2.70 -11.42 19.02
C PHE A 89 -2.54 -11.11 17.53
N SER A 90 -3.49 -10.43 16.92
CA SER A 90 -3.43 -10.03 15.51
C SER A 90 -2.87 -8.61 15.36
N PRO A 91 -1.62 -8.42 14.91
CA PRO A 91 -0.92 -7.13 15.02
C PRO A 91 -1.57 -5.99 14.21
N ASN A 92 -2.40 -6.32 13.22
CA ASN A 92 -3.02 -5.36 12.31
C ASN A 92 -4.56 -5.34 12.40
N VAL A 93 -5.12 -6.05 13.37
CA VAL A 93 -6.58 -6.13 13.57
C VAL A 93 -6.93 -5.47 14.90
N ARG A 94 -7.82 -4.50 14.88
CA ARG A 94 -8.28 -3.84 16.12
C ARG A 94 -9.45 -4.56 16.76
N ALA A 95 -10.36 -5.09 15.94
CA ALA A 95 -11.51 -5.81 16.41
C ALA A 95 -12.03 -6.75 15.30
N PHE A 96 -12.62 -7.86 15.73
CA PHE A 96 -13.43 -8.74 14.89
C PHE A 96 -14.91 -8.48 15.16
N LEU A 97 -15.69 -8.52 14.08
CA LEU A 97 -17.12 -8.41 14.14
C LEU A 97 -17.74 -9.61 13.44
N LEU A 98 -18.51 -10.40 14.15
CA LEU A 98 -19.23 -11.53 13.58
C LEU A 98 -20.61 -11.10 13.13
N VAL A 99 -20.91 -11.42 11.87
CA VAL A 99 -22.16 -11.02 11.22
C VAL A 99 -22.89 -12.26 10.71
N LYS A 100 -24.18 -12.37 11.03
CA LYS A 100 -25.05 -13.43 10.53
C LYS A 100 -26.31 -12.80 9.96
N ASN A 101 -26.66 -13.12 8.73
CA ASN A 101 -27.84 -12.57 8.03
C ASN A 101 -27.89 -11.02 8.01
N GLY A 102 -26.73 -10.35 7.88
CA GLY A 102 -26.64 -8.89 7.86
C GLY A 102 -26.74 -8.21 9.23
N ILE A 103 -26.81 -8.98 10.31
CA ILE A 103 -26.84 -8.49 11.69
C ILE A 103 -25.53 -8.82 12.36
N ALA A 104 -24.85 -7.81 12.90
CA ALA A 104 -23.70 -7.98 13.77
C ALA A 104 -24.18 -8.47 15.13
N PHE A 105 -23.76 -9.66 15.54
CA PHE A 105 -24.21 -10.29 16.78
C PHE A 105 -23.16 -10.41 17.85
N CYS A 106 -21.87 -10.39 17.47
CA CYS A 106 -20.74 -10.48 18.40
C CYS A 106 -19.54 -9.65 17.93
N SER A 107 -18.91 -8.96 18.85
CA SER A 107 -17.70 -8.17 18.59
C SER A 107 -16.64 -8.46 19.64
N SER A 108 -15.38 -8.59 19.24
CA SER A 108 -14.26 -8.72 20.16
C SER A 108 -14.00 -7.49 21.02
N ALA A 109 -14.57 -6.34 20.67
CA ALA A 109 -14.40 -5.08 21.41
C ALA A 109 -15.54 -4.79 22.39
N THR A 110 -16.77 -5.19 22.06
CA THR A 110 -17.99 -4.83 22.83
C THR A 110 -18.79 -6.03 23.30
N GLY A 111 -18.39 -7.25 22.93
CA GLY A 111 -19.14 -8.47 23.27
C GLY A 111 -20.41 -8.64 22.44
N ALA A 112 -21.46 -9.17 23.08
CA ALA A 112 -22.75 -9.44 22.43
C ALA A 112 -23.43 -8.14 21.97
N MET A 113 -23.95 -8.16 20.75
CA MET A 113 -24.64 -7.03 20.15
C MET A 113 -25.75 -7.51 19.23
N ASN A 114 -26.61 -6.61 18.80
CA ASN A 114 -27.67 -6.91 17.81
C ASN A 114 -27.91 -5.67 16.94
N THR A 115 -26.98 -5.40 16.05
CA THR A 115 -26.99 -4.17 15.24
C THR A 115 -26.91 -4.53 13.76
N PRO A 116 -27.77 -3.99 12.90
CA PRO A 116 -27.66 -4.18 11.46
C PRO A 116 -26.30 -3.67 10.95
N LEU A 117 -25.62 -4.48 10.13
CA LEU A 117 -24.32 -4.11 9.57
C LEU A 117 -24.36 -2.81 8.78
N SER A 118 -25.47 -2.54 8.10
CA SER A 118 -25.70 -1.30 7.35
C SER A 118 -25.67 -0.02 8.20
N GLN A 119 -25.96 -0.13 9.49
CA GLN A 119 -25.84 0.99 10.43
C GLN A 119 -24.40 1.21 10.90
N LEU A 120 -23.64 0.13 11.03
CA LEU A 120 -22.23 0.20 11.44
C LEU A 120 -21.32 0.62 10.29
N ILE A 121 -21.55 0.04 9.12
CA ILE A 121 -20.70 0.23 7.94
C ILE A 121 -21.59 0.36 6.70
N PRO A 122 -22.20 1.53 6.45
CA PRO A 122 -23.15 1.71 5.34
C PRO A 122 -22.52 1.55 3.96
N ALA A 123 -21.19 1.67 3.85
CA ALA A 123 -20.45 1.58 2.59
C ALA A 123 -20.00 0.16 2.22
N ILE A 124 -20.27 -0.85 3.07
CA ILE A 124 -19.81 -2.22 2.80
C ILE A 124 -20.85 -2.98 1.96
N ASP A 125 -20.37 -3.60 0.89
CA ASP A 125 -21.14 -4.49 0.03
C ASP A 125 -20.91 -5.94 0.46
N ILE A 126 -21.86 -6.50 1.20
CA ILE A 126 -21.81 -7.87 1.73
C ILE A 126 -21.96 -8.95 0.64
N SER A 127 -22.30 -8.58 -0.58
CA SER A 127 -22.35 -9.53 -1.71
C SER A 127 -20.97 -9.92 -2.22
N LYS A 128 -19.93 -9.17 -1.86
CA LYS A 128 -18.55 -9.42 -2.27
C LYS A 128 -17.81 -10.24 -1.22
N PRO A 129 -16.97 -11.20 -1.65
CA PRO A 129 -16.19 -12.03 -0.71
C PRO A 129 -15.15 -11.21 0.09
N VAL A 130 -14.73 -10.08 -0.43
CA VAL A 130 -13.87 -9.10 0.25
C VAL A 130 -14.32 -7.70 -0.16
N ALA A 131 -14.61 -6.86 0.82
CA ALA A 131 -14.88 -5.45 0.61
C ALA A 131 -14.00 -4.61 1.53
N MET A 132 -13.48 -3.52 1.02
CA MET A 132 -12.68 -2.55 1.79
C MET A 132 -13.43 -1.21 1.79
N ALA A 133 -13.52 -0.61 2.97
CA ALA A 133 -14.08 0.73 3.11
C ALA A 133 -13.21 1.55 4.07
N ILE A 134 -13.01 2.82 3.74
CA ILE A 134 -12.39 3.79 4.65
C ILE A 134 -13.54 4.43 5.44
N LEU A 135 -13.50 4.24 6.75
CA LEU A 135 -14.50 4.79 7.65
C LEU A 135 -13.96 6.07 8.28
N PRO A 136 -14.68 7.19 8.21
CA PRO A 136 -14.25 8.47 8.82
C PRO A 136 -14.34 8.49 10.35
N GLY A 137 -14.50 7.37 10.96
CA GLY A 137 -14.75 7.15 12.37
C GLY A 137 -16.10 6.45 12.57
N THR A 138 -16.14 5.51 13.48
CA THR A 138 -17.38 4.87 13.90
C THR A 138 -17.68 5.22 15.35
N PRO A 139 -18.93 5.16 15.83
CA PRO A 139 -19.26 5.36 17.25
C PRO A 139 -18.50 4.41 18.19
N MET A 140 -17.95 3.33 17.65
CA MET A 140 -17.18 2.34 18.40
C MET A 140 -15.65 2.59 18.36
N MET A 141 -15.18 3.51 17.52
CA MET A 141 -13.77 3.89 17.41
C MET A 141 -13.70 5.38 17.07
N PRO A 142 -13.77 6.26 18.06
CA PRO A 142 -13.63 7.71 17.87
C PRO A 142 -12.21 8.10 17.42
#